data_8a2a527cb823b169ebd7eb608dfd97c9
#
_entry.id   8a2a527cb823b169ebd7eb608dfd97c9
#
_cell.length_a   1.000
_cell.length_b   1.000
_cell.length_c   1.000
_cell.angle_alpha   90.00
_cell.angle_beta   90.00
_cell.angle_gamma   90.00
#
_symmetry.space_group_name_H-M   'P 1'
#
loop_
_entity.id
_entity.type
_entity.pdbx_description
1 polymer ?
#
loop_
_entity_poly.entity_id
_entity_poly.type
_entity_poly.pdbx_seq_one_letter_code
_entity_poly.pdbx_strand_id
1 'polypeptide(L)'
;MPISGLTIIGERINPGFASSSALLDNRDFAGIQQLAINQTKKGAGYLTLNVGDLAVQEPQFVVDVTKAIQDVTHLPISFDYPNRQVQEVCLNTYDSAKANGAKPIVNSVTELRWDMLDVLAIQPAKIVLMASERLEDGQALKNKTAAEIAMTAHRMAANVLDSGHGL
;
A
#
# COMPACT_ATOMS: atom_id res chain seq x y z
N MET A 1 3.36 -8.22 -22.31
CA MET A 1 3.76 -6.87 -22.73
C MET A 1 3.04 -5.90 -21.80
N PRO A 2 3.70 -4.87 -21.26
CA PRO A 2 3.02 -3.85 -20.47
C PRO A 2 2.04 -3.08 -21.38
N ILE A 3 0.86 -2.80 -20.85
CA ILE A 3 -0.14 -1.97 -21.53
C ILE A 3 0.36 -0.53 -21.44
N SER A 4 0.49 0.15 -22.58
CA SER A 4 0.97 1.53 -22.65
C SER A 4 0.10 2.45 -21.79
N GLY A 5 0.71 3.24 -20.92
CA GLY A 5 0.02 4.17 -20.02
C GLY A 5 -0.56 3.54 -18.75
N LEU A 6 -0.40 2.22 -18.54
CA LEU A 6 -0.85 1.53 -17.33
C LEU A 6 0.33 1.20 -16.41
N THR A 7 0.25 1.63 -15.16
CA THR A 7 1.16 1.19 -14.10
C THR A 7 0.57 -0.01 -13.38
N ILE A 8 1.30 -1.13 -13.37
CA ILE A 8 0.87 -2.37 -12.73
C ILE A 8 1.46 -2.44 -11.33
N ILE A 9 0.62 -2.70 -10.32
CA ILE A 9 1.05 -3.02 -8.96
C ILE A 9 1.05 -4.55 -8.83
N GLY A 10 2.22 -5.14 -8.57
CA GLY A 10 2.37 -6.59 -8.39
C GLY A 10 1.89 -7.02 -7.01
N GLU A 11 0.89 -7.91 -6.92
CA GLU A 11 0.11 -8.25 -5.72
C GLU A 11 0.56 -9.52 -5.00
N ARG A 12 1.66 -10.15 -5.42
CA ARG A 12 1.99 -11.52 -4.95
C ARG A 12 2.57 -11.61 -3.54
N ILE A 13 3.08 -10.54 -2.95
CA ILE A 13 3.58 -10.55 -1.56
C ILE A 13 2.38 -10.22 -0.64
N ASN A 14 1.48 -11.20 -0.53
CA ASN A 14 0.21 -11.08 0.18
C ASN A 14 -0.25 -12.47 0.66
N PRO A 15 -0.63 -12.65 1.93
CA PRO A 15 -1.05 -13.94 2.50
C PRO A 15 -2.36 -14.48 1.89
N GLY A 16 -3.11 -13.68 1.15
CA GLY A 16 -4.27 -14.15 0.39
C GLY A 16 -3.94 -15.21 -0.69
N PHE A 17 -2.65 -15.37 -1.02
CA PHE A 17 -2.18 -16.43 -1.92
C PHE A 17 -1.47 -17.52 -1.11
N ALA A 18 -1.94 -18.76 -1.16
CA ALA A 18 -1.42 -19.87 -0.35
C ALA A 18 0.11 -20.03 -0.43
N SER A 19 0.70 -19.89 -1.64
CA SER A 19 2.16 -19.97 -1.81
C SER A 19 2.92 -18.83 -1.13
N SER A 20 2.33 -17.64 -1.07
CA SER A 20 2.95 -16.48 -0.41
C SER A 20 2.74 -16.54 1.10
N SER A 21 1.57 -16.99 1.57
CA SER A 21 1.31 -17.24 2.99
C SER A 21 2.38 -18.18 3.56
N ALA A 22 2.64 -19.31 2.89
CA ALA A 22 3.66 -20.25 3.35
C ALA A 22 5.07 -19.64 3.47
N LEU A 23 5.46 -18.73 2.57
CA LEU A 23 6.74 -18.02 2.68
C LEU A 23 6.77 -17.06 3.87
N LEU A 24 5.68 -16.33 4.10
CA LEU A 24 5.55 -15.39 5.21
C LEU A 24 5.56 -16.13 6.56
N ASP A 25 4.78 -17.21 6.68
CA ASP A 25 4.68 -18.03 7.89
C ASP A 25 6.03 -18.66 8.28
N ASN A 26 6.79 -19.12 7.27
CA ASN A 26 8.11 -19.72 7.47
C ASN A 26 9.27 -18.70 7.55
N ARG A 27 8.99 -17.40 7.44
CA ARG A 27 10.03 -16.35 7.38
C ARG A 27 11.05 -16.59 6.25
N ASP A 28 10.60 -17.13 5.13
CA ASP A 28 11.45 -17.41 3.96
C ASP A 28 11.71 -16.12 3.17
N PHE A 29 12.66 -15.32 3.64
CA PHE A 29 13.05 -14.07 2.99
C PHE A 29 13.57 -14.29 1.57
N ALA A 30 14.26 -15.40 1.31
CA ALA A 30 14.77 -15.72 -0.03
C ALA A 30 13.61 -15.97 -1.00
N GLY A 31 12.58 -16.70 -0.57
CA GLY A 31 11.36 -16.92 -1.33
C GLY A 31 10.59 -15.61 -1.59
N ILE A 32 10.49 -14.73 -0.58
CA ILE A 32 9.85 -13.40 -0.71
C ILE A 32 10.62 -12.53 -1.71
N GLN A 33 11.95 -12.49 -1.62
CA GLN A 33 12.81 -11.79 -2.59
C GLN A 33 12.62 -12.32 -4.00
N GLN A 34 12.51 -13.65 -4.16
CA GLN A 34 12.27 -14.25 -5.48
C GLN A 34 10.91 -13.85 -6.06
N LEU A 35 9.86 -13.70 -5.20
CA LEU A 35 8.57 -13.15 -5.64
C LEU A 35 8.71 -11.71 -6.12
N ALA A 36 9.45 -10.86 -5.42
CA ALA A 36 9.72 -9.48 -5.82
C ALA A 36 10.44 -9.41 -7.18
N ILE A 37 11.51 -10.19 -7.35
CA ILE A 37 12.27 -10.29 -8.61
C ILE A 37 11.37 -10.74 -9.77
N ASN A 38 10.54 -11.76 -9.53
CA ASN A 38 9.66 -12.31 -10.56
C ASN A 38 8.61 -11.30 -11.02
N GLN A 39 8.03 -10.54 -10.11
CA GLN A 39 7.06 -9.49 -10.44
C GLN A 39 7.73 -8.32 -11.19
N THR A 40 8.93 -7.93 -10.78
CA THR A 40 9.75 -6.92 -11.48
C THR A 40 10.01 -7.35 -12.93
N LYS A 41 10.47 -8.57 -13.15
CA LYS A 41 10.72 -9.13 -14.50
C LYS A 41 9.46 -9.20 -15.35
N LYS A 42 8.28 -9.33 -14.75
CA LYS A 42 6.99 -9.38 -15.45
C LYS A 42 6.41 -7.99 -15.73
N GLY A 43 7.12 -6.92 -15.38
CA GLY A 43 6.76 -5.55 -15.74
C GLY A 43 5.87 -4.85 -14.70
N ALA A 44 5.90 -5.26 -13.44
CA ALA A 44 5.32 -4.48 -12.36
C ALA A 44 6.04 -3.12 -12.26
N GLY A 45 5.29 -2.06 -11.97
CA GLY A 45 5.81 -0.73 -11.67
C GLY A 45 5.87 -0.45 -10.17
N TYR A 46 5.10 -1.19 -9.39
CA TYR A 46 5.09 -1.21 -7.92
C TYR A 46 4.95 -2.66 -7.44
N LEU A 47 5.35 -2.91 -6.19
CA LEU A 47 5.07 -4.17 -5.49
C LEU A 47 4.16 -3.90 -4.28
N THR A 48 3.06 -4.63 -4.16
CA THR A 48 2.30 -4.64 -2.90
C THR A 48 3.05 -5.40 -1.83
N LEU A 49 3.04 -4.86 -0.61
CA LEU A 49 3.46 -5.55 0.59
C LEU A 49 2.30 -5.62 1.57
N ASN A 50 1.87 -6.84 1.84
CA ASN A 50 0.94 -7.20 2.92
C ASN A 50 1.45 -8.47 3.58
N VAL A 51 1.66 -8.45 4.90
CA VAL A 51 2.05 -9.64 5.68
C VAL A 51 0.94 -10.09 6.64
N GLY A 52 -0.29 -9.61 6.41
CA GLY A 52 -1.46 -9.93 7.22
C GLY A 52 -1.34 -9.44 8.67
N ASP A 53 -1.88 -10.23 9.59
CA ASP A 53 -1.91 -9.90 11.02
C ASP A 53 -0.52 -9.82 11.66
N LEU A 54 0.49 -10.44 11.04
CA LEU A 54 1.89 -10.33 11.47
C LEU A 54 2.37 -8.88 11.51
N ALA A 55 1.81 -8.01 10.68
CA ALA A 55 2.15 -6.60 10.67
C ALA A 55 1.86 -5.89 12.00
N VAL A 56 0.81 -6.32 12.70
CA VAL A 56 0.42 -5.78 14.01
C VAL A 56 1.08 -6.55 15.15
N GLN A 57 1.17 -7.87 15.03
CA GLN A 57 1.71 -8.74 16.08
C GLN A 57 3.23 -8.63 16.20
N GLU A 58 3.92 -8.48 15.07
CA GLU A 58 5.37 -8.44 14.96
C GLU A 58 5.80 -7.30 13.99
N PRO A 59 5.73 -6.02 14.39
CA PRO A 59 6.06 -4.89 13.49
C PRO A 59 7.47 -4.98 12.90
N GLN A 60 8.43 -5.61 13.60
CA GLN A 60 9.79 -5.84 13.11
C GLN A 60 9.79 -6.71 11.85
N PHE A 61 8.82 -7.63 11.69
CA PHE A 61 8.73 -8.46 10.50
C PHE A 61 8.42 -7.63 9.24
N VAL A 62 7.57 -6.60 9.36
CA VAL A 62 7.32 -5.65 8.26
C VAL A 62 8.60 -4.92 7.86
N VAL A 63 9.38 -4.50 8.85
CA VAL A 63 10.70 -3.85 8.62
C VAL A 63 11.62 -4.77 7.85
N ASP A 64 11.75 -6.03 8.28
CA ASP A 64 12.67 -7.00 7.69
C ASP A 64 12.24 -7.37 6.25
N VAL A 65 10.93 -7.58 6.01
CA VAL A 65 10.40 -7.86 4.67
C VAL A 65 10.57 -6.64 3.74
N THR A 66 10.31 -5.43 4.23
CA THR A 66 10.52 -4.20 3.44
C THR A 66 11.96 -4.09 2.97
N LYS A 67 12.91 -4.27 3.88
CA LYS A 67 14.35 -4.23 3.57
C LYS A 67 14.74 -5.34 2.59
N ALA A 68 14.27 -6.57 2.83
CA ALA A 68 14.55 -7.71 1.96
C ALA A 68 14.07 -7.46 0.51
N ILE A 69 12.89 -6.86 0.32
CA ILE A 69 12.39 -6.49 -1.00
C ILE A 69 13.28 -5.41 -1.62
N GLN A 70 13.62 -4.36 -0.88
CA GLN A 70 14.41 -3.25 -1.38
C GLN A 70 15.88 -3.60 -1.64
N ASP A 71 16.38 -4.73 -1.15
CA ASP A 71 17.71 -5.22 -1.45
C ASP A 71 17.82 -5.91 -2.83
N VAL A 72 16.69 -6.28 -3.45
CA VAL A 72 16.69 -7.06 -4.71
C VAL A 72 15.93 -6.38 -5.85
N THR A 73 15.26 -5.26 -5.61
CA THR A 73 14.54 -4.50 -6.65
C THR A 73 14.53 -3.01 -6.35
N HIS A 74 14.48 -2.21 -7.41
CA HIS A 74 14.31 -0.75 -7.33
C HIS A 74 12.84 -0.33 -7.50
N LEU A 75 11.89 -1.27 -7.48
CA LEU A 75 10.49 -0.91 -7.57
C LEU A 75 10.01 -0.31 -6.23
N PRO A 76 9.22 0.76 -6.28
CA PRO A 76 8.58 1.29 -5.10
C PRO A 76 7.52 0.33 -4.56
N ILE A 77 7.21 0.46 -3.26
CA ILE A 77 6.30 -0.42 -2.55
C ILE A 77 4.94 0.27 -2.33
N SER A 78 3.87 -0.50 -2.53
CA SER A 78 2.52 -0.17 -2.10
C SER A 78 2.24 -0.92 -0.81
N PHE A 79 2.16 -0.20 0.30
CA PHE A 79 1.89 -0.78 1.63
C PHE A 79 0.38 -0.93 1.81
N ASP A 80 -0.08 -2.19 1.82
CA ASP A 80 -1.50 -2.53 1.87
C ASP A 80 -1.94 -2.89 3.30
N TYR A 81 -2.11 -1.86 4.12
CA TYR A 81 -2.52 -2.01 5.51
C TYR A 81 -3.58 -0.99 5.92
N PRO A 82 -4.68 -1.42 6.54
CA PRO A 82 -5.69 -0.52 7.07
C PRO A 82 -5.32 0.12 8.42
N ASN A 83 -4.24 -0.32 9.04
CA ASN A 83 -3.79 0.13 10.35
C ASN A 83 -2.76 1.24 10.21
N ARG A 84 -3.03 2.40 10.85
CA ARG A 84 -2.16 3.57 10.79
C ARG A 84 -0.78 3.31 11.37
N GLN A 85 -0.67 2.64 12.54
CA GLN A 85 0.62 2.35 13.17
C GLN A 85 1.50 1.47 12.27
N VAL A 86 0.89 0.52 11.54
CA VAL A 86 1.63 -0.30 10.57
C VAL A 86 2.12 0.55 9.40
N GLN A 87 1.31 1.48 8.89
CA GLN A 87 1.74 2.41 7.84
C GLN A 87 2.88 3.33 8.31
N GLU A 88 2.86 3.77 9.57
CA GLU A 88 3.96 4.53 10.18
C GLU A 88 5.27 3.72 10.19
N VAL A 89 5.22 2.44 10.58
CA VAL A 89 6.38 1.52 10.51
C VAL A 89 6.88 1.37 9.07
N CYS A 90 5.98 1.16 8.12
CA CYS A 90 6.29 1.03 6.70
C CYS A 90 7.02 2.27 6.17
N LEU A 91 6.45 3.45 6.40
CA LEU A 91 7.02 4.70 5.90
C LEU A 91 8.34 5.07 6.59
N ASN A 92 8.49 4.81 7.89
CA ASN A 92 9.77 4.99 8.56
C ASN A 92 10.86 4.02 8.09
N THR A 93 10.48 2.88 7.52
CA THR A 93 11.42 1.87 7.02
C THR A 93 11.79 2.07 5.56
N TYR A 94 10.86 2.58 4.76
CA TYR A 94 11.02 2.69 3.32
C TYR A 94 12.16 3.67 2.96
N ASP A 95 13.11 3.17 2.18
CA ASP A 95 14.21 3.96 1.63
C ASP A 95 13.92 4.34 0.16
N SER A 96 13.56 5.59 -0.07
CA SER A 96 13.28 6.09 -1.41
C SER A 96 14.51 6.08 -2.32
N ALA A 97 15.72 6.18 -1.77
CA ALA A 97 16.95 6.12 -2.56
C ALA A 97 17.12 4.73 -3.21
N LYS A 98 16.75 3.65 -2.53
CA LYS A 98 16.73 2.30 -3.10
C LYS A 98 15.69 2.14 -4.21
N ALA A 99 14.67 2.98 -4.24
CA ALA A 99 13.62 2.99 -5.27
C ALA A 99 13.82 4.12 -6.31
N ASN A 100 15.07 4.55 -6.54
CA ASN A 100 15.40 5.62 -7.50
C ASN A 100 14.63 6.95 -7.24
N GLY A 101 14.35 7.27 -5.98
CA GLY A 101 13.60 8.46 -5.57
C GLY A 101 12.07 8.32 -5.71
N ALA A 102 11.56 7.16 -6.10
CA ALA A 102 10.13 6.95 -6.25
C ALA A 102 9.42 6.92 -4.88
N LYS A 103 8.23 7.56 -4.82
CA LYS A 103 7.40 7.60 -3.62
C LYS A 103 6.72 6.24 -3.40
N PRO A 104 6.60 5.76 -2.14
CA PRO A 104 5.76 4.61 -1.81
C PRO A 104 4.27 4.95 -1.97
N ILE A 105 3.42 3.94 -1.88
CA ILE A 105 1.96 4.11 -1.87
C ILE A 105 1.42 3.70 -0.50
N VAL A 106 0.61 4.54 0.12
CA VAL A 106 -0.26 4.22 1.26
C VAL A 106 -1.58 3.67 0.70
N ASN A 107 -1.83 2.39 0.91
CA ASN A 107 -3.04 1.70 0.48
C ASN A 107 -3.79 1.17 1.72
N SER A 108 -4.89 1.76 2.12
CA SER A 108 -5.66 2.83 1.50
C SER A 108 -6.24 3.79 2.55
N VAL A 109 -6.59 4.99 2.10
CA VAL A 109 -7.39 5.94 2.87
C VAL A 109 -8.86 5.76 2.52
N THR A 110 -9.75 5.76 3.51
CA THR A 110 -11.21 5.78 3.34
C THR A 110 -11.80 6.95 4.14
N GLU A 111 -13.07 7.31 3.91
CA GLU A 111 -13.75 8.33 4.73
C GLU A 111 -13.82 7.98 6.22
N LEU A 112 -13.63 6.70 6.58
CA LEU A 112 -13.63 6.22 7.97
C LEU A 112 -12.26 6.32 8.65
N ARG A 113 -11.20 6.65 7.91
CA ARG A 113 -9.80 6.63 8.37
C ARG A 113 -9.02 7.82 7.83
N TRP A 114 -9.52 9.03 8.06
CA TRP A 114 -8.84 10.26 7.66
C TRP A 114 -7.52 10.50 8.39
N ASP A 115 -7.39 9.98 9.61
CA ASP A 115 -6.16 10.00 10.40
C ASP A 115 -4.99 9.28 9.68
N MET A 116 -5.29 8.47 8.67
CA MET A 116 -4.27 7.87 7.81
C MET A 116 -3.46 8.92 7.02
N LEU A 117 -4.00 10.12 6.77
CA LEU A 117 -3.26 11.18 6.10
C LEU A 117 -2.09 11.72 6.94
N ASP A 118 -2.14 11.59 8.26
CA ASP A 118 -1.06 12.06 9.14
C ASP A 118 0.28 11.35 8.87
N VAL A 119 0.25 10.13 8.32
CA VAL A 119 1.48 9.40 8.00
C VAL A 119 2.29 10.07 6.88
N LEU A 120 1.66 10.94 6.07
CA LEU A 120 2.34 11.67 5.01
C LEU A 120 3.34 12.71 5.55
N ALA A 121 3.27 13.05 6.84
CA ALA A 121 4.28 13.88 7.52
C ALA A 121 5.61 13.14 7.73
N ILE A 122 5.63 11.81 7.68
CA ILE A 122 6.85 10.99 7.84
C ILE A 122 7.72 11.12 6.59
N GLN A 123 7.13 10.88 5.42
CA GLN A 123 7.78 11.10 4.14
C GLN A 123 6.73 11.25 3.02
N PRO A 124 7.09 11.90 1.89
CA PRO A 124 6.19 12.02 0.75
C PRO A 124 5.79 10.63 0.21
N ALA A 125 4.49 10.38 0.12
CA ALA A 125 3.92 9.16 -0.42
C ALA A 125 2.78 9.47 -1.40
N LYS A 126 2.42 8.49 -2.24
CA LYS A 126 1.14 8.49 -2.96
C LYS A 126 0.09 7.81 -2.08
N ILE A 127 -1.17 8.10 -2.33
CA ILE A 127 -2.27 7.49 -1.59
C ILE A 127 -3.28 6.85 -2.54
N VAL A 128 -3.85 5.73 -2.12
CA VAL A 128 -5.04 5.15 -2.75
C VAL A 128 -6.25 5.63 -1.95
N LEU A 129 -7.14 6.38 -2.58
CA LEU A 129 -8.44 6.75 -2.03
C LEU A 129 -9.46 5.68 -2.38
N MET A 130 -9.95 4.95 -1.38
CA MET A 130 -10.88 3.85 -1.58
C MET A 130 -12.32 4.31 -1.32
N ALA A 131 -13.07 4.54 -2.38
CA ALA A 131 -14.44 5.05 -2.36
C ALA A 131 -15.51 3.93 -2.35
N SER A 132 -15.20 2.75 -1.82
CA SER A 132 -16.15 1.63 -1.71
C SER A 132 -17.19 1.82 -0.60
N GLU A 133 -16.91 2.72 0.33
CA GLU A 133 -17.75 3.06 1.47
C GLU A 133 -17.70 4.56 1.73
N ARG A 134 -18.69 5.06 2.44
CA ARG A 134 -18.82 6.47 2.84
C ARG A 134 -19.23 6.60 4.30
N LEU A 135 -18.93 7.73 4.87
CA LEU A 135 -19.45 8.13 6.18
C LEU A 135 -20.67 9.03 5.97
N GLU A 136 -21.83 8.63 6.48
CA GLU A 136 -23.08 9.39 6.42
C GLU A 136 -23.76 9.32 7.78
N ASP A 137 -24.04 10.48 8.38
CA ASP A 137 -24.63 10.61 9.70
C ASP A 137 -23.90 9.81 10.81
N GLY A 138 -22.56 9.73 10.71
CA GLY A 138 -21.72 8.99 11.65
C GLY A 138 -21.72 7.46 11.44
N GLN A 139 -22.37 6.97 10.37
CA GLN A 139 -22.43 5.55 10.04
C GLN A 139 -21.66 5.21 8.77
N ALA A 140 -20.97 4.06 8.80
CA ALA A 140 -20.31 3.51 7.62
C ALA A 140 -21.33 2.85 6.70
N LEU A 141 -21.44 3.35 5.49
CA LEU A 141 -22.32 2.80 4.46
C LEU A 141 -21.52 2.38 3.23
N LYS A 142 -21.82 1.20 2.69
CA LYS A 142 -21.22 0.74 1.42
C LYS A 142 -21.83 1.51 0.25
N ASN A 143 -21.00 1.98 -0.67
CA ASN A 143 -21.43 2.51 -1.94
C ASN A 143 -21.82 1.37 -2.88
N LYS A 144 -23.03 1.43 -3.42
CA LYS A 144 -23.63 0.37 -4.26
C LYS A 144 -23.80 0.80 -5.71
N THR A 145 -23.78 2.10 -5.99
CA THR A 145 -23.99 2.66 -7.32
C THR A 145 -22.78 3.45 -7.80
N ALA A 146 -22.62 3.58 -9.10
CA ALA A 146 -21.57 4.41 -9.70
C ALA A 146 -21.63 5.87 -9.22
N ALA A 147 -22.86 6.42 -9.04
CA ALA A 147 -23.05 7.78 -8.55
C ALA A 147 -22.54 7.94 -7.11
N GLU A 148 -22.85 7.01 -6.21
CA GLU A 148 -22.35 7.05 -4.82
C GLU A 148 -20.83 6.95 -4.78
N ILE A 149 -20.22 6.05 -5.56
CA ILE A 149 -18.76 5.92 -5.66
C ILE A 149 -18.14 7.21 -6.17
N ALA A 150 -18.68 7.79 -7.24
CA ALA A 150 -18.18 9.04 -7.81
C ALA A 150 -18.27 10.20 -6.83
N MET A 151 -19.40 10.37 -6.14
CA MET A 151 -19.58 11.42 -5.13
C MET A 151 -18.59 11.26 -3.97
N THR A 152 -18.42 10.04 -3.46
CA THR A 152 -17.47 9.76 -2.41
C THR A 152 -16.03 10.04 -2.86
N ALA A 153 -15.64 9.58 -4.04
CA ALA A 153 -14.32 9.85 -4.60
C ALA A 153 -14.04 11.35 -4.75
N HIS A 154 -15.03 12.13 -5.22
CA HIS A 154 -14.90 13.59 -5.31
C HIS A 154 -14.71 14.25 -3.95
N ARG A 155 -15.52 13.88 -2.93
CA ARG A 155 -15.35 14.42 -1.56
C ARG A 155 -13.98 14.07 -0.99
N MET A 156 -13.53 12.83 -1.18
CA MET A 156 -12.23 12.39 -0.69
C MET A 156 -11.09 13.16 -1.35
N ALA A 157 -11.13 13.34 -2.67
CA ALA A 157 -10.13 14.11 -3.39
C ALA A 157 -10.11 15.58 -2.94
N ALA A 158 -11.28 16.21 -2.78
CA ALA A 158 -11.40 17.57 -2.27
C ALA A 158 -10.79 17.70 -0.86
N ASN A 159 -11.11 16.78 0.06
CA ASN A 159 -10.58 16.79 1.42
C ASN A 159 -9.05 16.65 1.46
N VAL A 160 -8.47 15.81 0.61
CA VAL A 160 -7.01 15.68 0.48
C VAL A 160 -6.37 16.99 0.02
N LEU A 161 -6.96 17.67 -0.97
CA LEU A 161 -6.47 18.97 -1.46
C LEU A 161 -6.59 20.06 -0.39
N ASP A 162 -7.72 20.12 0.30
CA ASP A 162 -7.99 21.11 1.35
C ASP A 162 -7.06 20.94 2.56
N SER A 163 -6.61 19.70 2.83
CA SER A 163 -5.62 19.41 3.87
C SER A 163 -4.16 19.72 3.46
N GLY A 164 -3.95 20.32 2.29
CA GLY A 164 -2.64 20.76 1.80
C GLY A 164 -1.80 19.68 1.13
N HIS A 165 -2.37 18.50 0.88
CA HIS A 165 -1.72 17.45 0.11
C HIS A 165 -2.03 17.63 -1.38
N GLY A 166 -1.00 17.63 -2.24
CA GLY A 166 -1.18 17.68 -3.69
C GLY A 166 -1.71 16.34 -4.25
N LEU A 167 -2.51 16.40 -5.32
CA LEU A 167 -2.90 15.22 -6.10
C LEU A 167 -1.79 14.75 -7.03
#